data_85ea4caef5592eb7ebf531a8481b38f9
#
_entry.id   85ea4caef5592eb7ebf531a8481b38f9
#
_cell.length_a   1.000
_cell.length_b   1.000
_cell.length_c   1.000
_cell.angle_alpha   90.00
_cell.angle_beta   90.00
_cell.angle_gamma   90.00
#
_symmetry.space_group_name_H-M   'P 1'
#
loop_
_entity.id
_entity.type
_entity.pdbx_description
1 polymer ?
#
loop_
_entity_poly.entity_id
_entity_poly.type
_entity_poly.pdbx_seq_one_letter_code
_entity_poly.pdbx_strand_id
1 'polypeptide(L)'
;MPFIRMSTNIDINADRDARLRSGLGRAIELIPGKTERWLMLSFDDKATMYFGGKSDEPMAYIELSLFGGASDAVYDKLTAAICDAVSAET
;
A
#
# COMPACT_ATOMS: atom_id res chain seq x y z
N MET A 1 14.88 3.77 -5.04
CA MET A 1 13.51 3.91 -5.59
C MET A 1 12.58 3.01 -4.80
N PRO A 2 11.62 3.56 -4.03
CA PRO A 2 10.66 2.72 -3.33
C PRO A 2 9.62 2.13 -4.28
N PHE A 3 9.17 0.92 -3.96
CA PHE A 3 8.15 0.22 -4.73
C PHE A 3 7.12 -0.35 -3.76
N ILE A 4 5.84 -0.06 -3.99
CA ILE A 4 4.74 -0.62 -3.22
C ILE A 4 3.83 -1.39 -4.17
N ARG A 5 3.59 -2.66 -3.86
CA ARG A 5 2.69 -3.53 -4.59
C ARG A 5 1.54 -3.93 -3.68
N MET A 6 0.31 -3.71 -4.15
CA MET A 6 -0.90 -4.09 -3.43
C MET A 6 -1.69 -5.09 -4.25
N SER A 7 -1.98 -6.24 -3.65
CA SER A 7 -2.89 -7.23 -4.22
C SER A 7 -4.17 -7.22 -3.38
N THR A 8 -5.33 -7.20 -4.02
CA THR A 8 -6.62 -7.14 -3.33
C THR A 8 -7.69 -7.88 -4.12
N ASN A 9 -8.70 -8.37 -3.41
CA ASN A 9 -9.85 -9.00 -4.04
C ASN A 9 -10.99 -8.03 -4.35
N ILE A 10 -10.88 -6.76 -3.94
CA ILE A 10 -11.87 -5.75 -4.29
C ILE A 10 -11.58 -5.13 -5.64
N ASP A 11 -12.54 -4.38 -6.18
CA ASP A 11 -12.36 -3.59 -7.39
C ASP A 11 -11.73 -2.23 -7.02
N ILE A 12 -10.63 -1.89 -7.67
CA ILE A 12 -10.00 -0.57 -7.52
C ILE A 12 -10.48 0.29 -8.70
N ASN A 13 -11.61 0.97 -8.49
CA ASN A 13 -12.12 1.90 -9.49
C ASN A 13 -11.27 3.19 -9.52
N ALA A 14 -11.60 4.10 -10.43
CA ALA A 14 -10.82 5.32 -10.62
C ALA A 14 -10.72 6.17 -9.34
N ASP A 15 -11.79 6.26 -8.56
CA ASP A 15 -11.82 7.04 -7.32
C ASP A 15 -10.95 6.40 -6.25
N ARG A 16 -11.04 5.08 -6.07
CA ARG A 16 -10.20 4.35 -5.13
C ARG A 16 -8.73 4.42 -5.53
N ASP A 17 -8.44 4.29 -6.82
CA ASP A 17 -7.09 4.42 -7.33
C ASP A 17 -6.49 5.77 -6.97
N ALA A 18 -7.22 6.85 -7.19
CA ALA A 18 -6.76 8.20 -6.88
C ALA A 18 -6.49 8.37 -5.37
N ARG A 19 -7.38 7.88 -4.51
CA ARG A 19 -7.21 7.98 -3.06
C ARG A 19 -6.06 7.13 -2.56
N LEU A 20 -5.90 5.92 -3.08
CA LEU A 20 -4.78 5.05 -2.72
C LEU A 20 -3.45 5.64 -3.15
N ARG A 21 -3.35 6.16 -4.37
CA ARG A 21 -2.13 6.82 -4.84
C ARG A 21 -1.76 8.00 -3.95
N SER A 22 -2.73 8.82 -3.60
CA SER A 22 -2.51 9.98 -2.73
C SER A 22 -2.07 9.56 -1.33
N GLY A 23 -2.76 8.58 -0.73
CA GLY A 23 -2.45 8.10 0.61
C GLY A 23 -1.09 7.42 0.70
N LEU A 24 -0.77 6.56 -0.25
CA LEU A 24 0.52 5.86 -0.29
C LEU A 24 1.67 6.81 -0.62
N GLY A 25 1.42 7.79 -1.49
CA GLY A 25 2.41 8.84 -1.80
C GLY A 25 2.77 9.66 -0.57
N ARG A 26 1.78 10.03 0.24
CA ARG A 26 2.02 10.72 1.51
C ARG A 26 2.75 9.83 2.52
N ALA A 27 2.37 8.55 2.57
CA ALA A 27 2.99 7.61 3.50
C ALA A 27 4.48 7.44 3.24
N ILE A 28 4.90 7.35 1.99
CA ILE A 28 6.31 7.13 1.65
C ILE A 28 7.18 8.31 2.08
N GLU A 29 6.61 9.50 2.19
CA GLU A 29 7.35 10.70 2.60
C GLU A 29 7.70 10.69 4.09
N LEU A 30 7.17 9.74 4.87
CA LEU A 30 7.61 9.50 6.25
C LEU A 30 9.05 8.98 6.30
N ILE A 31 9.55 8.43 5.21
CA ILE A 31 10.94 8.00 5.12
C ILE A 31 11.79 9.19 4.67
N PRO A 32 12.78 9.62 5.48
CA PRO A 32 13.63 10.75 5.10
C PRO A 32 14.28 10.54 3.72
N GLY A 33 14.19 11.54 2.88
CA GLY A 33 14.77 11.51 1.54
C GLY A 33 13.94 10.79 0.48
N LYS A 34 12.78 10.24 0.85
CA LYS A 34 11.88 9.60 -0.10
C LYS A 34 10.71 10.52 -0.43
N THR A 35 10.33 10.59 -1.70
CA THR A 35 9.23 11.41 -2.17
C THR A 35 8.37 10.61 -3.13
N GLU A 36 7.12 11.03 -3.29
CA GLU A 36 6.17 10.41 -4.22
C GLU A 36 6.72 10.40 -5.65
N ARG A 37 7.52 11.40 -6.02
CA ARG A 37 8.11 11.49 -7.35
C ARG A 37 8.83 10.23 -7.80
N TRP A 38 9.46 9.53 -6.84
CA TRP A 38 10.27 8.34 -7.14
C TRP A 38 9.57 7.05 -6.72
N LEU A 39 8.34 7.15 -6.22
CA LEU A 39 7.58 5.98 -5.77
C LEU A 39 6.98 5.26 -6.98
N MET A 40 7.22 3.96 -7.06
CA MET A 40 6.55 3.08 -8.01
C MET A 40 5.44 2.34 -7.28
N LEU A 41 4.23 2.40 -7.83
CA LEU A 41 3.06 1.71 -7.30
C LEU A 41 2.55 0.69 -8.31
N SER A 42 2.11 -0.46 -7.82
CA SER A 42 1.44 -1.47 -8.64
C SER A 42 0.22 -1.99 -7.87
N PHE A 43 -0.93 -1.99 -8.53
CA PHE A 43 -2.18 -2.50 -7.97
C PHE A 43 -2.65 -3.70 -8.78
N ASP A 44 -2.86 -4.84 -8.10
CA ASP A 44 -3.50 -6.02 -8.66
C ASP A 44 -4.87 -6.15 -7.99
N ASP A 45 -5.91 -5.66 -8.62
CA ASP A 45 -7.27 -5.72 -8.07
C ASP A 45 -8.05 -6.92 -8.58
N LYS A 46 -9.20 -7.17 -7.97
CA LYS A 46 -10.11 -8.28 -8.34
C LYS A 46 -9.41 -9.63 -8.38
N ALA A 47 -8.40 -9.80 -7.54
CA ALA A 47 -7.65 -11.05 -7.46
C ALA A 47 -8.45 -12.09 -6.67
N THR A 48 -8.26 -13.35 -7.01
CA THR A 48 -8.81 -14.45 -6.23
C THR A 48 -7.89 -14.68 -5.03
N MET A 49 -8.36 -14.32 -3.84
CA MET A 49 -7.56 -14.38 -2.62
C MET A 49 -8.32 -15.08 -1.52
N TYR A 50 -7.59 -15.81 -0.70
CA TYR A 50 -8.13 -16.54 0.45
C TYR A 50 -7.32 -16.20 1.70
N PHE A 51 -8.03 -16.03 2.80
CA PHE A 51 -7.43 -15.89 4.12
C PHE A 51 -8.14 -16.86 5.06
N GLY A 52 -7.37 -17.77 5.66
CA GLY A 52 -7.96 -18.83 6.48
C GLY A 52 -8.93 -19.73 5.71
N GLY A 53 -8.70 -19.89 4.41
CA GLY A 53 -9.56 -20.69 3.54
C GLY A 53 -10.83 -19.98 3.06
N LYS A 54 -10.99 -18.69 3.35
CA LYS A 54 -12.18 -17.90 3.03
C LYS A 54 -11.84 -16.74 2.10
N SER A 55 -12.80 -16.38 1.23
CA SER A 55 -12.66 -15.26 0.30
C SER A 55 -13.85 -14.30 0.35
N ASP A 56 -14.70 -14.40 1.38
CA ASP A 56 -15.96 -13.67 1.48
C ASP A 56 -15.83 -12.25 2.03
N GLU A 57 -14.64 -11.83 2.42
CA GLU A 57 -14.39 -10.50 2.98
C GLU A 57 -13.33 -9.76 2.15
N PRO A 58 -13.38 -8.41 2.13
CA PRO A 58 -12.32 -7.62 1.52
C PRO A 58 -10.98 -7.90 2.19
N MET A 59 -9.95 -8.07 1.37
CA MET A 59 -8.59 -8.29 1.86
C MET A 59 -7.58 -7.65 0.94
N ALA A 60 -6.40 -7.33 1.47
CA ALA A 60 -5.31 -6.77 0.72
C ALA A 60 -3.98 -7.27 1.27
N TYR A 61 -3.03 -7.47 0.38
CA TYR A 61 -1.66 -7.82 0.71
C TYR A 61 -0.73 -6.75 0.13
N ILE A 62 0.10 -6.17 0.99
CA ILE A 62 0.98 -5.06 0.63
C ILE A 62 2.43 -5.52 0.74
N GLU A 63 3.18 -5.31 -0.33
CA GLU A 63 4.61 -5.52 -0.35
C GLU A 63 5.30 -4.18 -0.53
N LEU A 64 6.31 -3.92 0.28
CA LEU A 64 7.12 -2.71 0.20
C LEU A 64 8.57 -3.09 0.00
N SER A 65 9.18 -2.56 -1.06
CA SER A 65 10.60 -2.72 -1.33
C SER A 65 11.28 -1.35 -1.27
N LEU A 66 12.34 -1.26 -0.47
CA LEU A 66 13.13 -0.04 -0.33
C LEU A 66 14.59 -0.33 -0.58
N PHE A 67 15.24 0.57 -1.30
CA PHE A 67 16.68 0.58 -1.38
C PHE A 67 17.24 1.43 -0.25
N GLY A 68 18.19 0.88 0.51
CA GLY A 68 18.84 1.58 1.61
C GLY A 68 18.18 1.44 2.98
N GLY A 69 16.90 1.07 3.02
CA GLY A 69 16.20 0.84 4.28
C GLY A 69 15.90 2.08 5.09
N ALA A 70 15.40 1.88 6.31
CA ALA A 70 15.03 2.94 7.24
C ALA A 70 15.11 2.40 8.68
N SER A 71 14.97 3.27 9.69
CA SER A 71 14.96 2.84 11.10
C SER A 71 13.65 2.11 11.42
N ASP A 72 13.65 1.31 12.49
CA ASP A 72 12.46 0.61 12.95
C ASP A 72 11.31 1.56 13.27
N ALA A 73 11.61 2.69 13.90
CA ALA A 73 10.61 3.70 14.23
C ALA A 73 9.94 4.28 12.97
N VAL A 74 10.71 4.50 11.91
CA VAL A 74 10.18 4.97 10.63
C VAL A 74 9.34 3.88 9.98
N TYR A 75 9.79 2.63 10.00
CA TYR A 75 9.00 1.52 9.46
C TYR A 75 7.68 1.35 10.19
N ASP A 76 7.66 1.51 11.52
CA ASP A 76 6.41 1.44 12.28
C ASP A 76 5.41 2.51 11.85
N LYS A 77 5.87 3.74 11.70
CA LYS A 77 5.02 4.85 11.23
C LYS A 77 4.54 4.62 9.80
N LEU A 78 5.41 4.15 8.93
CA LEU A 78 5.10 3.86 7.54
C LEU A 78 4.06 2.75 7.44
N THR A 79 4.24 1.67 8.19
CA THR A 79 3.30 0.55 8.24
C THR A 79 1.91 1.03 8.67
N ALA A 80 1.84 1.83 9.72
CA ALA A 80 0.57 2.38 10.20
C ALA A 80 -0.10 3.26 9.14
N ALA A 81 0.66 4.12 8.47
CA ALA A 81 0.13 5.01 7.44
C ALA A 81 -0.38 4.22 6.22
N ILE A 82 0.35 3.19 5.80
CA ILE A 82 -0.07 2.32 4.69
C ILE A 82 -1.35 1.57 5.06
N CYS A 83 -1.39 0.99 6.26
CA CYS A 83 -2.59 0.29 6.74
C CYS A 83 -3.80 1.22 6.78
N ASP A 84 -3.64 2.44 7.26
CA ASP A 84 -4.72 3.42 7.32
C ASP A 84 -5.23 3.77 5.91
N ALA A 85 -4.32 4.02 4.97
CA ALA A 85 -4.69 4.35 3.59
C ALA A 85 -5.44 3.20 2.92
N VAL A 86 -4.99 1.96 3.12
CA VAL A 86 -5.61 0.78 2.52
C VAL A 86 -6.94 0.46 3.20
N SER A 87 -7.00 0.53 4.53
CA SER A 87 -8.24 0.24 5.29
C SER A 87 -9.36 1.20 4.94
N ALA A 88 -9.05 2.45 4.63
CA ALA A 88 -10.05 3.43 4.23
C ALA A 88 -10.76 3.05 2.93
N GLU A 89 -10.11 2.25 2.06
CA GLU A 89 -10.65 1.84 0.76
C GLU A 89 -11.13 0.38 0.73
N THR A 90 -10.83 -0.38 1.74
CA THR A 90 -11.26 -1.78 1.85
C THR A 90 -12.17 -1.99 3.04
#